data_7b7503526ba01596c246c6ddcc8813c5
#
_entry.id   7b7503526ba01596c246c6ddcc8813c5
#
_cell.length_a   1.000
_cell.length_b   1.000
_cell.length_c   1.000
_cell.angle_alpha   90.00
_cell.angle_beta   90.00
_cell.angle_gamma   90.00
#
_symmetry.space_group_name_H-M   'P 1'
#
loop_
_entity.id
_entity.type
_entity.pdbx_description
1 polymer ?
#
loop_
_entity_poly.entity_id
_entity_poly.type
_entity_poly.pdbx_seq_one_letter_code
_entity_poly.pdbx_strand_id
1 'polypeptide(L)'
;MLQAAQSVFAEQGYTQATLDEIAERAEFGKGTLYNYFEDGKEELLFATFDEVYDDLHEMIRSTFEQVDPPSHSFRQAFHELVVQSFTYYEEREELFLILIREAHRLCFSTDVNKAAYFQEQQQRMIDTLAPAVEAAVEESRIASLPPQSLAHMLLEVVHDLVVRRCLTERSAGLDEMPVCAPGAPLLRDPEAAADFLTALLFDGLEQTPTSSSTS
;
A
#
# COMPACT_ATOMS: atom_id res chain seq x y z
N MET A 1 18.81 -0.28 13.06
CA MET A 1 17.96 0.34 14.10
C MET A 1 16.49 0.23 13.72
N LEU A 2 16.01 0.76 12.59
CA LEU A 2 14.61 0.65 12.14
C LEU A 2 14.17 -0.81 11.98
N GLN A 3 14.97 -1.68 11.39
CA GLN A 3 14.66 -3.11 11.30
C GLN A 3 14.43 -3.78 12.65
N ALA A 4 15.20 -3.40 13.68
CA ALA A 4 14.98 -3.88 15.04
C ALA A 4 13.66 -3.36 15.63
N ALA A 5 13.32 -2.10 15.36
CA ALA A 5 12.04 -1.52 15.76
C ALA A 5 10.86 -2.23 15.08
N GLN A 6 10.95 -2.44 13.77
CA GLN A 6 9.95 -3.18 13.00
C GLN A 6 9.73 -4.58 13.57
N SER A 7 10.81 -5.31 13.83
CA SER A 7 10.76 -6.66 14.41
C SER A 7 10.11 -6.65 15.79
N VAL A 8 10.48 -5.71 16.67
CA VAL A 8 9.89 -5.61 18.01
C VAL A 8 8.42 -5.20 17.93
N PHE A 9 8.07 -4.27 17.05
CA PHE A 9 6.67 -3.87 16.83
C PHE A 9 5.84 -5.05 16.29
N ALA A 10 6.37 -5.82 15.34
CA ALA A 10 5.70 -6.98 14.78
C ALA A 10 5.42 -8.05 15.85
N GLU A 11 6.42 -8.39 16.68
CA GLU A 11 6.32 -9.47 17.65
C GLU A 11 5.37 -9.16 18.83
N GLN A 12 5.37 -7.94 19.36
CA GLN A 12 4.65 -7.63 20.60
C GLN A 12 3.68 -6.45 20.49
N GLY A 13 3.61 -5.83 19.32
CA GLY A 13 2.78 -4.66 19.07
C GLY A 13 3.40 -3.36 19.57
N TYR A 14 2.97 -2.24 18.98
CA TYR A 14 3.47 -0.91 19.31
C TYR A 14 3.32 -0.56 20.81
N THR A 15 2.19 -0.90 21.42
CA THR A 15 1.91 -0.50 22.81
C THR A 15 2.88 -1.14 23.81
N GLN A 16 3.22 -2.41 23.64
CA GLN A 16 4.07 -3.15 24.55
C GLN A 16 5.56 -2.94 24.29
N ALA A 17 5.93 -2.66 23.05
CA ALA A 17 7.32 -2.41 22.66
C ALA A 17 7.96 -1.28 23.47
N THR A 18 9.21 -1.47 23.85
CA THR A 18 10.01 -0.47 24.57
C THR A 18 11.26 -0.08 23.79
N LEU A 19 11.73 1.15 23.97
CA LEU A 19 12.99 1.59 23.35
C LEU A 19 14.19 0.76 23.85
N ASP A 20 14.14 0.27 25.09
CA ASP A 20 15.18 -0.55 25.66
C ASP A 20 15.35 -1.89 24.93
N GLU A 21 14.22 -2.56 24.62
CA GLU A 21 14.21 -3.81 23.86
C GLU A 21 14.66 -3.60 22.41
N ILE A 22 14.25 -2.48 21.81
CA ILE A 22 14.67 -2.12 20.47
C ILE A 22 16.18 -1.86 20.43
N ALA A 23 16.73 -1.14 21.43
CA ALA A 23 18.15 -0.89 21.55
C ALA A 23 18.96 -2.19 21.73
N GLU A 24 18.47 -3.12 22.56
CA GLU A 24 19.07 -4.43 22.79
C GLU A 24 19.08 -5.26 21.50
N ARG A 25 17.95 -5.33 20.79
CA ARG A 25 17.84 -6.05 19.51
C ARG A 25 18.71 -5.45 18.41
N ALA A 26 18.84 -4.13 18.40
CA ALA A 26 19.68 -3.42 17.44
C ALA A 26 21.17 -3.46 17.77
N GLU A 27 21.55 -4.07 18.90
CA GLU A 27 22.91 -4.09 19.42
C GLU A 27 23.50 -2.68 19.65
N PHE A 28 22.64 -1.69 19.94
CA PHE A 28 23.04 -0.33 20.25
C PHE A 28 22.94 -0.05 21.75
N GLY A 29 23.82 0.83 22.23
CA GLY A 29 23.68 1.34 23.59
C GLY A 29 22.37 2.14 23.75
N LYS A 30 21.63 1.93 24.85
CA LYS A 30 20.36 2.63 25.13
C LYS A 30 20.49 4.15 24.95
N GLY A 31 21.58 4.76 25.45
CA GLY A 31 21.83 6.19 25.29
C GLY A 31 21.92 6.65 23.83
N THR A 32 22.40 5.78 22.92
CA THR A 32 22.46 6.09 21.50
C THR A 32 21.08 6.21 20.90
N LEU A 33 20.16 5.26 21.21
CA LEU A 33 18.80 5.28 20.69
C LEU A 33 18.02 6.52 21.15
N TYR A 34 18.13 6.87 22.44
CA TYR A 34 17.49 8.07 23.01
C TYR A 34 18.05 9.38 22.46
N ASN A 35 19.31 9.40 21.99
CA ASN A 35 19.88 10.57 21.32
C ASN A 35 19.41 10.74 19.86
N TYR A 36 19.01 9.65 19.20
CA TYR A 36 18.49 9.68 17.83
C TYR A 36 16.97 9.92 17.78
N PHE A 37 16.24 9.47 18.80
CA PHE A 37 14.78 9.56 18.89
C PHE A 37 14.41 10.23 20.19
N GLU A 38 14.55 11.57 20.23
CA GLU A 38 14.31 12.38 21.42
C GLU A 38 12.85 12.33 21.86
N ASP A 39 11.90 12.28 20.90
CA ASP A 39 10.46 12.11 21.14
C ASP A 39 10.08 10.64 21.41
N GLY A 40 11.06 9.76 21.48
CA GLY A 40 10.90 8.40 21.94
C GLY A 40 10.30 7.44 20.92
N LYS A 41 9.44 6.55 21.42
CA LYS A 41 8.88 5.45 20.62
C LYS A 41 7.97 5.94 19.49
N GLU A 42 7.33 7.08 19.62
CA GLU A 42 6.46 7.64 18.57
C GLU A 42 7.28 8.14 17.39
N GLU A 43 8.39 8.83 17.63
CA GLU A 43 9.29 9.26 16.57
C GLU A 43 9.85 8.06 15.79
N LEU A 44 10.21 7.00 16.50
CA LEU A 44 10.65 5.75 15.88
C LEU A 44 9.55 5.07 15.06
N LEU A 45 8.28 5.17 15.48
CA LEU A 45 7.13 4.70 14.70
C LEU A 45 6.97 5.51 13.41
N PHE A 46 7.07 6.84 13.48
CA PHE A 46 7.02 7.68 12.27
C PHE A 46 8.19 7.38 11.32
N ALA A 47 9.40 7.17 11.83
CA ALA A 47 10.53 6.75 11.01
C ALA A 47 10.29 5.37 10.34
N THR A 48 9.54 4.49 10.98
CA THR A 48 9.10 3.22 10.37
C THR A 48 8.05 3.45 9.27
N PHE A 49 7.13 4.40 9.45
CA PHE A 49 6.20 4.81 8.39
C PHE A 49 6.95 5.42 7.21
N ASP A 50 7.92 6.31 7.47
CA ASP A 50 8.72 6.94 6.41
C ASP A 50 9.42 5.90 5.54
N GLU A 51 10.04 4.87 6.12
CA GLU A 51 10.68 3.79 5.37
C GLU A 51 9.68 3.04 4.48
N VAL A 52 8.50 2.70 5.01
CA VAL A 52 7.44 2.03 4.24
C VAL A 52 6.91 2.92 3.11
N TYR A 53 6.66 4.19 3.38
CA TYR A 53 6.19 5.12 2.35
C TYR A 53 7.25 5.40 1.29
N ASP A 54 8.53 5.46 1.65
CA ASP A 54 9.64 5.59 0.69
C ASP A 54 9.75 4.36 -0.21
N ASP A 55 9.58 3.15 0.34
CA ASP A 55 9.54 1.90 -0.45
C ASP A 55 8.35 1.89 -1.43
N LEU A 56 7.15 2.27 -0.96
CA LEU A 56 5.95 2.34 -1.81
C LEU A 56 6.09 3.40 -2.91
N HIS A 57 6.65 4.56 -2.58
CA HIS A 57 6.92 5.63 -3.52
C HIS A 57 7.90 5.18 -4.61
N GLU A 58 8.99 4.51 -4.22
CA GLU A 58 9.98 3.97 -5.15
C GLU A 58 9.37 2.86 -6.02
N MET A 59 8.51 2.01 -5.46
CA MET A 59 7.79 0.99 -6.20
C MET A 59 6.92 1.62 -7.31
N ILE A 60 6.12 2.63 -6.98
CA ILE A 60 5.30 3.35 -7.96
C ILE A 60 6.21 3.96 -9.04
N ARG A 61 7.24 4.68 -8.64
CA ARG A 61 8.17 5.35 -9.54
C ARG A 61 8.83 4.36 -10.51
N SER A 62 9.45 3.31 -10.00
CA SER A 62 10.19 2.33 -10.81
C SER A 62 9.28 1.56 -11.76
N THR A 63 8.05 1.23 -11.34
CA THR A 63 7.08 0.52 -12.15
C THR A 63 6.60 1.37 -13.35
N PHE A 64 6.36 2.66 -13.13
CA PHE A 64 5.82 3.53 -14.18
C PHE A 64 6.88 4.29 -14.98
N GLU A 65 8.12 4.44 -14.51
CA GLU A 65 9.22 4.98 -15.33
C GLU A 65 9.55 4.12 -16.55
N GLN A 66 9.22 2.84 -16.53
CA GLN A 66 9.53 1.90 -17.61
C GLN A 66 8.39 1.75 -18.65
N VAL A 67 7.33 2.53 -18.52
CA VAL A 67 6.22 2.48 -19.50
C VAL A 67 6.70 2.99 -20.85
N ASP A 68 6.93 2.06 -21.77
CA ASP A 68 7.36 2.30 -23.15
C ASP A 68 6.54 1.44 -24.12
N PRO A 69 5.47 1.98 -24.69
CA PRO A 69 4.65 1.26 -25.68
C PRO A 69 5.41 1.03 -26.99
N PRO A 70 5.23 -0.14 -27.63
CA PRO A 70 4.26 -1.19 -27.30
C PRO A 70 4.77 -2.25 -26.31
N SER A 71 6.02 -2.16 -25.85
CA SER A 71 6.68 -3.20 -25.05
C SER A 71 6.18 -3.29 -23.61
N HIS A 72 5.81 -2.14 -23.00
CA HIS A 72 5.30 -2.07 -21.65
C HIS A 72 4.21 -1.00 -21.57
N SER A 73 2.95 -1.42 -21.36
CA SER A 73 1.80 -0.52 -21.35
C SER A 73 1.46 -0.06 -19.94
N PHE A 74 0.74 1.07 -19.82
CA PHE A 74 0.20 1.55 -18.53
C PHE A 74 -0.63 0.46 -17.82
N ARG A 75 -1.41 -0.34 -18.57
CA ARG A 75 -2.18 -1.48 -18.05
C ARG A 75 -1.26 -2.54 -17.40
N GLN A 76 -0.15 -2.87 -18.04
CA GLN A 76 0.82 -3.83 -17.53
C GLN A 76 1.53 -3.28 -16.27
N ALA A 77 1.95 -2.01 -16.31
CA ALA A 77 2.53 -1.35 -15.14
C ALA A 77 1.57 -1.33 -13.94
N PHE A 78 0.28 -1.08 -14.18
CA PHE A 78 -0.72 -1.13 -13.10
C PHE A 78 -0.89 -2.55 -12.55
N HIS A 79 -0.93 -3.58 -13.42
CA HIS A 79 -0.96 -4.97 -12.99
C HIS A 79 0.26 -5.31 -12.12
N GLU A 80 1.45 -4.93 -12.56
CA GLU A 80 2.69 -5.14 -11.81
C GLU A 80 2.69 -4.41 -10.47
N LEU A 81 2.18 -3.17 -10.40
CA LEU A 81 2.03 -2.44 -9.15
C LEU A 81 1.16 -3.21 -8.14
N VAL A 82 0.04 -3.80 -8.60
CA VAL A 82 -0.82 -4.61 -7.73
C VAL A 82 -0.06 -5.82 -7.20
N VAL A 83 0.59 -6.59 -8.07
CA VAL A 83 1.36 -7.78 -7.68
C VAL A 83 2.47 -7.42 -6.69
N GLN A 84 3.26 -6.39 -6.99
CA GLN A 84 4.36 -5.93 -6.13
C GLN A 84 3.84 -5.45 -4.77
N SER A 85 2.70 -4.74 -4.73
CA SER A 85 2.10 -4.27 -3.47
C SER A 85 1.67 -5.44 -2.58
N PHE A 86 1.09 -6.48 -3.15
CA PHE A 86 0.72 -7.69 -2.41
C PHE A 86 1.94 -8.45 -1.90
N THR A 87 2.97 -8.62 -2.75
CA THR A 87 4.22 -9.31 -2.37
C THR A 87 4.94 -8.55 -1.24
N TYR A 88 5.02 -7.22 -1.36
CA TYR A 88 5.62 -6.36 -0.34
C TYR A 88 4.90 -6.50 1.01
N TYR A 89 3.58 -6.58 0.99
CA TYR A 89 2.76 -6.84 2.16
C TYR A 89 3.02 -8.24 2.75
N GLU A 90 2.99 -9.30 1.92
CA GLU A 90 3.18 -10.69 2.38
C GLU A 90 4.51 -10.89 3.13
N GLU A 91 5.56 -10.25 2.65
CA GLU A 91 6.88 -10.30 3.29
C GLU A 91 6.92 -9.62 4.67
N ARG A 92 5.95 -8.75 4.99
CA ARG A 92 5.94 -7.88 6.18
C ARG A 92 4.57 -7.82 6.87
N GLU A 93 3.77 -8.87 6.75
CA GLU A 93 2.36 -8.90 7.19
C GLU A 93 2.15 -8.38 8.62
N GLU A 94 2.92 -8.89 9.58
CA GLU A 94 2.78 -8.51 10.99
C GLU A 94 3.08 -7.02 11.22
N LEU A 95 4.08 -6.48 10.54
CA LEU A 95 4.40 -5.06 10.59
C LEU A 95 3.26 -4.21 10.01
N PHE A 96 2.75 -4.58 8.83
CA PHE A 96 1.66 -3.86 8.19
C PHE A 96 0.39 -3.81 9.03
N LEU A 97 0.02 -4.91 9.68
CA LEU A 97 -1.13 -4.94 10.59
C LEU A 97 -1.00 -3.93 11.72
N ILE A 98 0.21 -3.77 12.26
CA ILE A 98 0.48 -2.79 13.31
C ILE A 98 0.44 -1.38 12.75
N LEU A 99 1.09 -1.16 11.60
CA LEU A 99 1.14 0.16 10.97
C LEU A 99 -0.27 0.63 10.56
N ILE A 100 -1.09 -0.22 9.97
CA ILE A 100 -2.49 0.10 9.62
C ILE A 100 -3.26 0.51 10.88
N ARG A 101 -3.15 -0.25 11.97
CA ARG A 101 -3.83 0.08 13.22
C ARG A 101 -3.36 1.42 13.80
N GLU A 102 -2.06 1.65 13.85
CA GLU A 102 -1.50 2.87 14.40
C GLU A 102 -1.76 4.07 13.49
N ALA A 103 -1.73 3.91 12.15
CA ALA A 103 -2.12 4.95 11.20
C ALA A 103 -3.57 5.39 11.43
N HIS A 104 -4.51 4.43 11.55
CA HIS A 104 -5.90 4.75 11.88
C HIS A 104 -6.02 5.50 13.20
N ARG A 105 -5.33 5.05 14.25
CA ARG A 105 -5.33 5.73 15.55
C ARG A 105 -4.82 7.16 15.45
N LEU A 106 -3.77 7.40 14.69
CA LEU A 106 -3.14 8.72 14.52
C LEU A 106 -3.97 9.64 13.62
N CYS A 107 -4.56 9.14 12.54
CA CYS A 107 -5.45 9.90 11.66
C CYS A 107 -6.68 10.46 12.41
N PHE A 108 -7.20 9.72 13.39
CA PHE A 108 -8.33 10.14 14.21
C PHE A 108 -7.92 10.81 15.53
N SER A 109 -6.64 11.10 15.71
CA SER A 109 -6.16 11.83 16.88
C SER A 109 -6.58 13.30 16.83
N THR A 110 -6.56 13.97 17.98
CA THR A 110 -6.79 15.42 18.05
C THR A 110 -5.59 16.24 17.58
N ASP A 111 -4.46 15.57 17.34
CA ASP A 111 -3.24 16.19 16.83
C ASP A 111 -3.30 16.31 15.30
N VAL A 112 -3.57 17.53 14.83
CA VAL A 112 -3.72 17.85 13.42
C VAL A 112 -2.44 17.56 12.61
N ASN A 113 -1.26 17.69 13.22
CA ASN A 113 0.00 17.44 12.53
C ASN A 113 0.17 15.97 12.16
N LYS A 114 -0.30 15.06 13.03
CA LYS A 114 -0.25 13.62 12.77
C LYS A 114 -1.19 13.20 11.64
N ALA A 115 -2.38 13.80 11.58
CA ALA A 115 -3.30 13.57 10.45
C ALA A 115 -2.74 14.14 9.14
N ALA A 116 -2.14 15.35 9.20
CA ALA A 116 -1.52 15.99 8.03
C ALA A 116 -0.39 15.15 7.44
N TYR A 117 0.43 14.49 8.28
CA TYR A 117 1.49 13.60 7.83
C TYR A 117 0.98 12.53 6.83
N PHE A 118 -0.09 11.83 7.17
CA PHE A 118 -0.64 10.79 6.28
C PHE A 118 -1.22 11.36 4.99
N GLN A 119 -1.82 12.55 5.05
CA GLN A 119 -2.29 13.25 3.87
C GLN A 119 -1.14 13.66 2.94
N GLU A 120 -0.03 14.12 3.50
CA GLU A 120 1.18 14.46 2.75
C GLU A 120 1.78 13.22 2.06
N GLN A 121 1.88 12.10 2.75
CA GLN A 121 2.38 10.85 2.16
C GLN A 121 1.46 10.36 1.03
N GLN A 122 0.15 10.41 1.22
CA GLN A 122 -0.81 10.07 0.18
C GLN A 122 -0.67 10.99 -1.04
N GLN A 123 -0.58 12.31 -0.83
CA GLN A 123 -0.40 13.27 -1.92
C GLN A 123 0.92 13.02 -2.67
N ARG A 124 1.99 12.72 -1.98
CA ARG A 124 3.29 12.38 -2.58
C ARG A 124 3.18 11.16 -3.51
N MET A 125 2.47 10.11 -3.13
CA MET A 125 2.25 8.94 -4.00
C MET A 125 1.40 9.30 -5.23
N ILE A 126 0.35 10.11 -5.05
CA ILE A 126 -0.49 10.59 -6.16
C ILE A 126 0.36 11.40 -7.14
N ASP A 127 1.18 12.33 -6.65
CA ASP A 127 2.03 13.19 -7.49
C ASP A 127 3.08 12.38 -8.27
N THR A 128 3.47 11.21 -7.75
CA THR A 128 4.39 10.30 -8.44
C THR A 128 3.70 9.55 -9.59
N LEU A 129 2.45 9.09 -9.38
CA LEU A 129 1.72 8.34 -10.39
C LEU A 129 1.07 9.25 -11.46
N ALA A 130 0.64 10.45 -11.09
CA ALA A 130 -0.14 11.34 -11.96
C ALA A 130 0.51 11.64 -13.31
N PRO A 131 1.82 11.85 -13.45
CA PRO A 131 2.46 12.06 -14.76
C PRO A 131 2.32 10.86 -15.72
N ALA A 132 2.40 9.64 -15.21
CA ALA A 132 2.20 8.44 -16.03
C ALA A 132 0.74 8.29 -16.47
N VAL A 133 -0.21 8.65 -15.60
CA VAL A 133 -1.64 8.73 -15.94
C VAL A 133 -1.88 9.79 -17.01
N GLU A 134 -1.30 10.98 -16.87
CA GLU A 134 -1.42 12.07 -17.85
C GLU A 134 -0.92 11.65 -19.23
N ALA A 135 0.27 11.07 -19.31
CA ALA A 135 0.82 10.52 -20.55
C ALA A 135 -0.10 9.45 -21.17
N ALA A 136 -0.66 8.54 -20.37
CA ALA A 136 -1.59 7.52 -20.86
C ALA A 136 -2.93 8.10 -21.37
N VAL A 137 -3.41 9.19 -20.77
CA VAL A 137 -4.59 9.95 -21.24
C VAL A 137 -4.29 10.66 -22.56
N GLU A 138 -3.16 11.38 -22.65
CA GLU A 138 -2.75 12.12 -23.86
C GLU A 138 -2.59 11.19 -25.06
N GLU A 139 -2.06 10.00 -24.84
CA GLU A 139 -1.91 8.99 -25.89
C GLU A 139 -3.21 8.21 -26.19
N SER A 140 -4.32 8.62 -25.60
CA SER A 140 -5.65 7.98 -25.79
C SER A 140 -5.68 6.49 -25.43
N ARG A 141 -4.81 6.05 -24.54
CA ARG A 141 -4.76 4.66 -24.04
C ARG A 141 -5.76 4.38 -22.94
N ILE A 142 -6.14 5.42 -22.20
CA ILE A 142 -7.15 5.38 -21.13
C ILE A 142 -8.12 6.55 -21.28
N ALA A 143 -9.24 6.46 -20.58
CA ALA A 143 -10.28 7.49 -20.64
C ALA A 143 -9.76 8.87 -20.20
N SER A 144 -10.24 9.94 -20.87
CA SER A 144 -9.89 11.32 -20.53
C SER A 144 -10.56 11.74 -19.22
N LEU A 145 -9.88 11.43 -18.10
CA LEU A 145 -10.26 11.80 -16.74
C LEU A 145 -9.15 12.68 -16.13
N PRO A 146 -9.47 13.49 -15.08
CA PRO A 146 -8.45 14.28 -14.39
C PRO A 146 -7.33 13.39 -13.84
N PRO A 147 -6.05 13.55 -14.26
CA PRO A 147 -4.95 12.64 -13.92
C PRO A 147 -4.75 12.44 -12.42
N GLN A 148 -4.80 13.52 -11.64
CA GLN A 148 -4.67 13.47 -10.17
C GLN A 148 -5.78 12.62 -9.52
N SER A 149 -7.04 12.81 -9.96
CA SER A 149 -8.18 12.06 -9.44
C SER A 149 -8.10 10.59 -9.82
N LEU A 150 -7.66 10.30 -11.04
CA LEU A 150 -7.50 8.92 -11.50
C LEU A 150 -6.34 8.23 -10.76
N ALA A 151 -5.19 8.91 -10.62
CA ALA A 151 -4.07 8.38 -9.84
C ALA A 151 -4.49 8.07 -8.40
N HIS A 152 -5.22 8.99 -7.74
CA HIS A 152 -5.76 8.76 -6.41
C HIS A 152 -6.63 7.50 -6.36
N MET A 153 -7.62 7.38 -7.26
CA MET A 153 -8.52 6.22 -7.27
C MET A 153 -7.78 4.90 -7.51
N LEU A 154 -6.79 4.88 -8.41
CA LEU A 154 -5.99 3.68 -8.68
C LEU A 154 -5.21 3.23 -7.43
N LEU A 155 -4.58 4.17 -6.72
CA LEU A 155 -3.85 3.89 -5.48
C LEU A 155 -4.78 3.43 -4.35
N GLU A 156 -5.95 4.06 -4.20
CA GLU A 156 -6.95 3.69 -3.18
C GLU A 156 -7.47 2.26 -3.39
N VAL A 157 -7.72 1.85 -4.64
CA VAL A 157 -8.18 0.49 -4.92
C VAL A 157 -7.11 -0.55 -4.55
N VAL A 158 -5.85 -0.29 -4.86
CA VAL A 158 -4.73 -1.17 -4.47
C VAL A 158 -4.61 -1.24 -2.95
N HIS A 159 -4.63 -0.08 -2.29
CA HIS A 159 -4.57 0.02 -0.83
C HIS A 159 -5.73 -0.74 -0.15
N ASP A 160 -6.98 -0.55 -0.61
CA ASP A 160 -8.16 -1.22 -0.03
C ASP A 160 -8.05 -2.74 -0.15
N LEU A 161 -7.55 -3.25 -1.28
CA LEU A 161 -7.34 -4.69 -1.45
C LEU A 161 -6.28 -5.25 -0.51
N VAL A 162 -5.15 -4.58 -0.36
CA VAL A 162 -4.09 -4.99 0.58
C VAL A 162 -4.62 -4.99 2.01
N VAL A 163 -5.32 -3.93 2.44
CA VAL A 163 -5.93 -3.85 3.77
C VAL A 163 -6.97 -4.96 3.98
N ARG A 164 -7.80 -5.25 2.99
CA ARG A 164 -8.79 -6.36 3.07
C ARG A 164 -8.12 -7.71 3.21
N ARG A 165 -7.03 -7.93 2.50
CA ARG A 165 -6.23 -9.15 2.65
C ARG A 165 -5.72 -9.29 4.08
N CYS A 166 -5.09 -8.25 4.65
CA CYS A 166 -4.64 -8.21 6.04
C CYS A 166 -5.73 -8.62 7.03
N LEU A 167 -6.94 -8.08 6.84
CA LEU A 167 -8.06 -8.34 7.73
C LEU A 167 -8.62 -9.76 7.57
N THR A 168 -8.60 -10.31 6.34
CA THR A 168 -9.13 -11.64 6.04
C THR A 168 -8.26 -12.75 6.61
N GLU A 169 -6.95 -12.64 6.50
CA GLU A 169 -6.00 -13.65 7.01
C GLU A 169 -6.07 -13.77 8.53
N ARG A 170 -6.26 -12.66 9.22
CA ARG A 170 -6.43 -12.65 10.67
C ARG A 170 -7.77 -13.23 11.12
N SER A 171 -8.82 -13.08 10.32
CA SER A 171 -10.17 -13.60 10.63
C SER A 171 -10.27 -15.11 10.46
N ALA A 172 -9.40 -15.72 9.66
CA ALA A 172 -9.37 -17.18 9.47
C ALA A 172 -8.99 -17.97 10.74
N GLY A 173 -8.44 -17.30 11.75
CA GLY A 173 -8.17 -17.86 13.09
C GLY A 173 -9.27 -17.64 14.13
N LEU A 174 -10.34 -16.92 13.80
CA LEU A 174 -11.47 -16.62 14.68
C LEU A 174 -12.71 -17.26 14.09
N ASP A 175 -13.04 -18.46 14.54
CA ASP A 175 -14.15 -19.32 14.05
C ASP A 175 -15.56 -18.69 14.12
N GLU A 176 -15.74 -17.44 14.56
CA GLU A 176 -17.05 -16.87 14.88
C GLU A 176 -17.39 -15.52 14.26
N MET A 177 -16.54 -14.92 13.40
CA MET A 177 -16.95 -13.66 12.74
C MET A 177 -16.81 -13.72 11.22
N PRO A 178 -17.91 -13.69 10.48
CA PRO A 178 -17.87 -13.50 9.02
C PRO A 178 -17.60 -12.03 8.69
N VAL A 179 -16.37 -11.54 8.96
CA VAL A 179 -16.04 -10.13 8.70
C VAL A 179 -15.63 -9.88 7.26
N CYS A 180 -15.35 -10.89 6.48
CA CYS A 180 -15.06 -10.71 5.05
C CYS A 180 -15.73 -11.75 4.19
N ALA A 181 -16.65 -11.23 3.56
CA ALA A 181 -17.50 -11.64 2.51
C ALA A 181 -16.88 -12.31 1.27
N PRO A 182 -17.75 -12.70 0.34
CA PRO A 182 -17.42 -13.41 -0.90
C PRO A 182 -16.39 -12.64 -1.72
N GLY A 183 -15.27 -13.25 -2.01
CA GLY A 183 -14.12 -12.67 -2.72
C GLY A 183 -12.77 -13.15 -2.17
N ALA A 184 -12.79 -13.87 -1.07
CA ALA A 184 -11.59 -14.39 -0.41
C ALA A 184 -10.58 -15.15 -1.33
N PRO A 185 -10.99 -15.86 -2.40
CA PRO A 185 -10.05 -16.47 -3.33
C PRO A 185 -9.19 -15.46 -4.10
N LEU A 186 -9.79 -14.32 -4.51
CA LEU A 186 -9.08 -13.26 -5.24
C LEU A 186 -8.02 -12.55 -4.39
N LEU A 187 -8.25 -12.46 -3.08
CA LEU A 187 -7.33 -11.77 -2.17
C LEU A 187 -6.12 -12.64 -1.77
N ARG A 188 -6.14 -13.94 -2.05
CA ARG A 188 -5.06 -14.87 -1.69
C ARG A 188 -3.97 -15.02 -2.75
N ASP A 189 -4.29 -14.68 -3.96
CA ASP A 189 -3.39 -14.79 -5.10
C ASP A 189 -3.15 -13.39 -5.69
N PRO A 190 -1.94 -12.84 -5.55
CA PRO A 190 -1.59 -11.52 -6.08
C PRO A 190 -1.87 -11.37 -7.57
N GLU A 191 -1.57 -12.40 -8.36
CA GLU A 191 -1.81 -12.40 -9.82
C GLU A 191 -3.30 -12.37 -10.14
N ALA A 192 -4.11 -13.20 -9.46
CA ALA A 192 -5.56 -13.20 -9.63
C ALA A 192 -6.21 -11.86 -9.22
N ALA A 193 -5.69 -11.22 -8.18
CA ALA A 193 -6.14 -9.89 -7.75
C ALA A 193 -5.78 -8.82 -8.79
N ALA A 194 -4.56 -8.86 -9.34
CA ALA A 194 -4.09 -7.95 -10.37
C ALA A 194 -4.87 -8.13 -11.67
N ASP A 195 -5.09 -9.37 -12.12
CA ASP A 195 -5.90 -9.70 -13.29
C ASP A 195 -7.33 -9.17 -13.16
N PHE A 196 -7.96 -9.42 -12.00
CA PHE A 196 -9.31 -8.94 -11.73
C PHE A 196 -9.42 -7.41 -11.77
N LEU A 197 -8.53 -6.71 -11.05
CA LEU A 197 -8.54 -5.25 -11.04
C LEU A 197 -8.25 -4.65 -12.41
N THR A 198 -7.28 -5.21 -13.11
CA THR A 198 -6.89 -4.76 -14.43
C THR A 198 -8.04 -4.94 -15.42
N ALA A 199 -8.71 -6.10 -15.40
CA ALA A 199 -9.89 -6.34 -16.24
C ALA A 199 -11.04 -5.38 -15.87
N LEU A 200 -11.33 -5.21 -14.57
CA LEU A 200 -12.41 -4.33 -14.10
C LEU A 200 -12.20 -2.87 -14.54
N LEU A 201 -10.99 -2.36 -14.39
CA LEU A 201 -10.70 -0.94 -14.62
C LEU A 201 -10.46 -0.60 -16.10
N PHE A 202 -9.89 -1.51 -16.87
CA PHE A 202 -9.52 -1.24 -18.26
C PHE A 202 -10.48 -1.85 -19.29
N ASP A 203 -11.17 -2.95 -18.97
CA ASP A 203 -12.14 -3.57 -19.87
C ASP A 203 -13.59 -3.20 -19.49
N GLY A 204 -13.82 -2.73 -18.27
CA GLY A 204 -15.13 -2.33 -17.76
C GLY A 204 -16.02 -3.51 -17.35
N LEU A 205 -17.24 -3.21 -16.89
CA LEU A 205 -18.24 -4.19 -16.45
C LEU A 205 -19.19 -4.62 -17.57
N GLU A 206 -19.31 -3.80 -18.63
CA GLU A 206 -20.21 -4.08 -19.76
C GLU A 206 -19.44 -4.77 -20.89
N GLN A 207 -19.86 -5.97 -21.23
CA GLN A 207 -19.43 -6.60 -22.48
C GLN A 207 -20.16 -5.93 -23.64
N THR A 208 -19.45 -5.23 -24.50
CA THR A 208 -20.00 -4.81 -25.78
C THR A 208 -20.45 -6.06 -26.56
N PRO A 209 -21.73 -6.16 -26.94
CA PRO A 209 -22.18 -7.32 -27.72
C PRO A 209 -21.33 -7.40 -28.99
N THR A 210 -20.61 -8.50 -29.15
CA THR A 210 -19.91 -8.79 -30.39
C THR A 210 -20.95 -8.78 -31.50
N SER A 211 -20.87 -7.79 -32.39
CA SER A 211 -21.68 -7.74 -33.58
C SER A 211 -21.37 -9.01 -34.39
N SER A 212 -22.22 -10.03 -34.26
CA SER A 212 -22.20 -11.18 -35.13
C SER A 212 -22.49 -10.68 -36.55
N SER A 213 -21.46 -10.55 -37.37
CA SER A 213 -21.58 -10.37 -38.80
C SER A 213 -22.26 -11.59 -39.36
N THR A 214 -23.57 -11.48 -39.56
CA THR A 214 -24.35 -12.39 -40.40
C THR A 214 -24.00 -12.05 -41.83
N SER A 215 -23.27 -12.95 -42.46
CA SER A 215 -23.16 -12.99 -43.96
C SER A 215 -24.23 -13.86 -44.49
#